data_2234060c84b1a11957baf59d62c4c5f0
#
_entry.id   2234060c84b1a11957baf59d62c4c5f0
#
_cell.length_a   1.000
_cell.length_b   1.000
_cell.length_c   1.000
_cell.angle_alpha   90.00
_cell.angle_beta   90.00
_cell.angle_gamma   90.00
#
_symmetry.space_group_name_H-M   'P 1'
#
loop_
_entity.id
_entity.type
_entity.pdbx_description
1 polymer ?
#
loop_
_entity_poly.entity_id
_entity_poly.type
_entity_poly.pdbx_seq_one_letter_code
_entity_poly.pdbx_strand_id
1 'polypeptide(L)'
;ALDNLNFQLAARREEFPQSGLGSTVYKIAGKWDPVDWLSLRGSFGTNYATPPASFIPGQISSGLSLIANAGNKYLRVQTETLSGVKPETAEVANFGAIFYFSNLPLNGSLRASVDYFDFKIIDEIKTVSHNQILNSVFVGARGASQPINCAAPLIDRITFINGQGAAGCTQGTTVGDDVTSIRSVRGNGPGARTNGIDYDITYDFEALGGDMTAS
;
A
#
# COMPACT_ATOMS: atom_id res chain seq x y z
N ALA A 1 -10.83 -2.53 -40.74
CA ALA A 1 -10.77 -1.63 -39.58
C ALA A 1 -10.19 -2.25 -38.30
N LEU A 2 -9.37 -3.33 -38.42
CA LEU A 2 -8.57 -3.88 -37.31
C LEU A 2 -7.07 -3.79 -37.62
N ASP A 3 -6.71 -3.02 -38.61
CA ASP A 3 -5.35 -2.97 -39.17
C ASP A 3 -4.32 -2.37 -38.19
N ASN A 4 -4.78 -1.64 -37.17
CA ASN A 4 -3.95 -0.99 -36.15
C ASN A 4 -4.26 -1.49 -34.72
N LEU A 5 -4.59 -2.77 -34.57
CA LEU A 5 -4.78 -3.40 -33.27
C LEU A 5 -3.51 -4.14 -32.83
N ASN A 6 -2.97 -3.75 -31.69
CA ASN A 6 -1.90 -4.46 -31.02
C ASN A 6 -2.43 -5.09 -29.74
N PHE A 7 -2.09 -6.37 -29.50
CA PHE A 7 -2.55 -7.11 -28.33
C PHE A 7 -1.39 -7.88 -27.70
N GLN A 8 -1.27 -7.82 -26.38
CA GLN A 8 -0.24 -8.49 -25.61
C GLN A 8 -0.86 -9.37 -24.52
N LEU A 9 -0.40 -10.61 -24.44
CA LEU A 9 -0.67 -11.52 -23.33
C LEU A 9 0.64 -11.93 -22.70
N ALA A 10 0.71 -11.95 -21.37
CA ALA A 10 1.84 -12.47 -20.63
C ALA A 10 1.35 -13.19 -19.37
N ALA A 11 2.02 -14.28 -19.02
CA ALA A 11 1.82 -14.98 -17.75
C ALA A 11 3.18 -15.41 -17.19
N ARG A 12 3.34 -15.33 -15.87
CA ARG A 12 4.55 -15.74 -15.17
C ARG A 12 4.17 -16.47 -13.90
N ARG A 13 4.81 -17.60 -13.64
CA ARG A 13 4.71 -18.33 -12.38
C ARG A 13 6.07 -18.37 -11.71
N GLU A 14 6.09 -18.09 -10.43
CA GLU A 14 7.28 -18.24 -9.57
C GLU A 14 6.96 -19.09 -8.35
N GLU A 15 7.91 -19.89 -7.96
CA GLU A 15 7.84 -20.72 -6.76
C GLU A 15 9.10 -20.47 -5.92
N PHE A 16 8.90 -20.38 -4.62
CA PHE A 16 9.96 -20.14 -3.64
C PHE A 16 10.11 -21.41 -2.76
N PRO A 17 10.92 -22.39 -3.16
CA PRO A 17 10.98 -23.69 -2.50
C PRO A 17 11.32 -23.62 -1.02
N GLN A 18 12.12 -22.63 -0.60
CA GLN A 18 12.52 -22.45 0.80
C GLN A 18 11.36 -22.00 1.71
N SER A 19 10.37 -21.31 1.20
CA SER A 19 9.21 -20.84 1.95
C SER A 19 7.93 -21.61 1.64
N GLY A 20 7.93 -22.45 0.61
CA GLY A 20 6.73 -23.13 0.11
C GLY A 20 5.71 -22.18 -0.51
N LEU A 21 6.09 -20.93 -0.77
CA LEU A 21 5.24 -19.92 -1.38
C LEU A 21 5.38 -19.94 -2.89
N GLY A 22 4.31 -19.60 -3.60
CA GLY A 22 4.32 -19.43 -5.04
C GLY A 22 3.28 -18.40 -5.46
N SER A 23 3.50 -17.78 -6.61
CA SER A 23 2.55 -16.83 -7.19
C SER A 23 2.52 -16.95 -8.70
N THR A 24 1.34 -16.75 -9.26
CA THR A 24 1.12 -16.65 -10.71
C THR A 24 0.56 -15.29 -11.02
N VAL A 25 1.20 -14.58 -11.94
CA VAL A 25 0.78 -13.27 -12.42
C VAL A 25 0.51 -13.32 -13.91
N TYR A 26 -0.38 -12.47 -14.37
CA TYR A 26 -0.70 -12.33 -15.78
C TYR A 26 -0.92 -10.87 -16.14
N LYS A 27 -0.76 -10.56 -17.41
CA LYS A 27 -1.04 -9.26 -18.01
C LYS A 27 -1.71 -9.43 -19.34
N ILE A 28 -2.76 -8.65 -19.55
CA ILE A 28 -3.43 -8.46 -20.83
C ILE A 28 -3.31 -6.98 -21.13
N ALA A 29 -2.89 -6.63 -22.34
CA ALA A 29 -2.84 -5.25 -22.79
C ALA A 29 -3.23 -5.15 -24.25
N GLY A 30 -3.86 -4.06 -24.63
CA GLY A 30 -4.24 -3.77 -25.98
C GLY A 30 -4.12 -2.27 -26.31
N LYS A 31 -3.77 -2.00 -27.54
CA LYS A 31 -3.80 -0.67 -28.15
C LYS A 31 -4.52 -0.78 -29.49
N TRP A 32 -5.44 0.12 -29.75
CA TRP A 32 -6.21 0.20 -30.98
C TRP A 32 -6.27 1.63 -31.47
N ASP A 33 -5.86 1.83 -32.69
CA ASP A 33 -5.91 3.12 -33.40
C ASP A 33 -7.04 3.07 -34.42
N PRO A 34 -8.32 3.32 -34.05
CA PRO A 34 -9.46 3.21 -34.95
C PRO A 34 -9.44 4.25 -36.09
N VAL A 35 -8.85 5.41 -35.82
CA VAL A 35 -8.65 6.53 -36.75
C VAL A 35 -7.34 7.24 -36.41
N ASP A 36 -6.81 8.02 -37.34
CA ASP A 36 -5.48 8.65 -37.23
C ASP A 36 -5.37 9.61 -36.05
N TRP A 37 -6.46 10.20 -35.62
CA TRP A 37 -6.48 11.15 -34.51
C TRP A 37 -6.83 10.54 -33.15
N LEU A 38 -7.13 9.23 -33.06
CA LEU A 38 -7.55 8.57 -31.80
C LEU A 38 -6.82 7.25 -31.62
N SER A 39 -6.18 7.11 -30.46
CA SER A 39 -5.60 5.88 -29.97
C SER A 39 -6.28 5.48 -28.67
N LEU A 40 -6.83 4.28 -28.59
CA LEU A 40 -7.38 3.68 -27.38
C LEU A 40 -6.39 2.67 -26.82
N ARG A 41 -6.21 2.67 -25.50
CA ARG A 41 -5.33 1.70 -24.83
C ARG A 41 -5.99 1.15 -23.57
N GLY A 42 -5.67 -0.08 -23.26
CA GLY A 42 -6.13 -0.68 -22.02
C GLY A 42 -5.20 -1.79 -21.58
N SER A 43 -5.08 -1.95 -20.29
CA SER A 43 -4.37 -3.08 -19.71
C SER A 43 -5.00 -3.51 -18.39
N PHE A 44 -4.93 -4.82 -18.15
CA PHE A 44 -5.26 -5.43 -16.88
C PHE A 44 -4.19 -6.45 -16.53
N GLY A 45 -3.77 -6.49 -15.28
CA GLY A 45 -2.78 -7.45 -14.84
C GLY A 45 -2.69 -7.57 -13.33
N THR A 46 -1.96 -8.58 -12.91
CA THR A 46 -1.66 -8.83 -11.50
C THR A 46 -0.16 -8.77 -11.27
N ASN A 47 0.23 -8.35 -10.08
CA ASN A 47 1.59 -8.42 -9.56
C ASN A 47 1.58 -9.03 -8.18
N TYR A 48 2.74 -9.44 -7.66
CA TYR A 48 2.89 -9.90 -6.30
C TYR A 48 4.21 -9.42 -5.70
N ALA A 49 4.22 -9.33 -4.36
CA ALA A 49 5.44 -9.17 -3.58
C ALA A 49 5.50 -10.28 -2.52
N THR A 50 6.63 -10.96 -2.43
CA THR A 50 6.86 -11.98 -1.41
C THR A 50 7.30 -11.34 -0.11
N PRO A 51 6.97 -11.96 1.05
CA PRO A 51 7.55 -11.54 2.32
C PRO A 51 9.07 -11.50 2.24
N PRO A 52 9.73 -10.47 2.78
CA PRO A 52 11.19 -10.44 2.88
C PRO A 52 11.72 -11.68 3.59
N ALA A 53 12.92 -12.14 3.23
CA ALA A 53 13.55 -13.32 3.82
C ALA A 53 13.76 -13.21 5.36
N SER A 54 13.77 -11.98 5.89
CA SER A 54 13.81 -11.71 7.33
C SER A 54 12.49 -11.97 8.07
N PHE A 55 11.40 -12.23 7.35
CA PHE A 55 10.09 -12.53 7.95
C PHE A 55 9.95 -14.03 8.19
N ILE A 56 10.71 -14.53 9.15
CA ILE A 56 10.65 -15.93 9.55
C ILE A 56 9.38 -16.16 10.35
N PRO A 57 8.46 -17.03 9.91
CA PRO A 57 7.22 -17.32 10.61
C PRO A 57 7.46 -17.75 12.06
N GLY A 58 6.69 -17.17 12.98
CA GLY A 58 6.79 -17.44 14.42
C GLY A 58 8.00 -16.80 15.12
N GLN A 59 8.88 -16.12 14.39
CA GLN A 59 10.01 -15.42 15.00
C GLN A 59 9.52 -14.20 15.79
N ILE A 60 10.09 -14.04 17.00
CA ILE A 60 9.91 -12.85 17.83
C ILE A 60 11.26 -12.16 17.96
N SER A 61 11.36 -10.94 17.47
CA SER A 61 12.47 -10.04 17.72
C SER A 61 12.15 -9.14 18.91
N SER A 62 13.15 -8.79 19.71
CA SER A 62 12.99 -7.93 20.90
C SER A 62 13.97 -6.77 20.87
N GLY A 63 13.54 -5.62 21.34
CA GLY A 63 14.35 -4.43 21.48
C GLY A 63 13.82 -3.49 22.56
N LEU A 64 14.49 -2.36 22.74
CA LEU A 64 14.01 -1.27 23.57
C LEU A 64 13.61 -0.09 22.68
N SER A 65 12.50 0.54 23.00
CA SER A 65 12.04 1.75 22.31
C SER A 65 11.56 2.79 23.31
N LEU A 66 11.87 4.05 23.05
CA LEU A 66 11.35 5.16 23.84
C LEU A 66 9.87 5.36 23.51
N ILE A 67 9.01 5.23 24.50
CA ILE A 67 7.55 5.32 24.32
C ILE A 67 7.02 6.55 25.05
N ALA A 68 6.76 7.60 24.29
CA ALA A 68 6.31 8.89 24.82
C ALA A 68 4.99 8.77 25.60
N ASN A 69 4.01 8.05 25.04
CA ASN A 69 2.68 7.90 25.65
C ASN A 69 2.63 6.95 26.85
N ALA A 70 3.76 6.30 27.19
CA ALA A 70 3.92 5.46 28.37
C ALA A 70 4.90 6.09 29.39
N GLY A 71 4.89 7.40 29.53
CA GLY A 71 5.74 8.08 30.52
C GLY A 71 7.13 8.42 30.03
N ASN A 72 7.35 8.47 28.71
CA ASN A 72 8.64 8.86 28.10
C ASN A 72 9.80 7.95 28.56
N LYS A 73 9.53 6.67 28.70
CA LYS A 73 10.49 5.66 29.17
C LYS A 73 10.81 4.63 28.09
N TYR A 74 11.97 4.00 28.22
CA TYR A 74 12.35 2.86 27.38
C TYR A 74 11.61 1.62 27.82
N LEU A 75 10.77 1.09 26.93
CA LEU A 75 10.04 -0.14 27.15
C LEU A 75 10.55 -1.26 26.25
N ARG A 76 10.42 -2.49 26.72
CA ARG A 76 10.63 -3.67 25.90
C ARG A 76 9.56 -3.72 24.80
N VAL A 77 9.99 -3.69 23.54
CA VAL A 77 9.13 -3.91 22.39
C VAL A 77 9.51 -5.22 21.72
N GLN A 78 8.50 -5.99 21.36
CA GLN A 78 8.66 -7.26 20.64
C GLN A 78 7.94 -7.15 19.31
N THR A 79 8.49 -7.77 18.27
CA THR A 79 7.81 -7.90 16.99
C THR A 79 7.70 -9.37 16.64
N GLU A 80 6.47 -9.86 16.59
CA GLU A 80 6.11 -11.22 16.22
C GLU A 80 5.78 -11.27 14.73
N THR A 81 6.41 -12.16 13.99
CA THR A 81 6.02 -12.48 12.61
C THR A 81 5.00 -13.62 12.66
N LEU A 82 3.80 -13.38 12.18
CA LEU A 82 2.74 -14.40 12.16
C LEU A 82 3.14 -15.59 11.28
N SER A 83 2.65 -16.77 11.65
CA SER A 83 2.74 -17.95 10.79
C SER A 83 1.77 -17.79 9.61
N GLY A 84 2.17 -18.28 8.42
CA GLY A 84 1.31 -18.28 7.24
C GLY A 84 1.17 -16.93 6.54
N VAL A 85 2.16 -16.03 6.67
CA VAL A 85 2.22 -14.80 5.87
C VAL A 85 2.28 -15.18 4.39
N LYS A 86 1.30 -14.68 3.64
CA LYS A 86 1.15 -14.92 2.19
C LYS A 86 1.85 -13.83 1.38
N PRO A 87 2.18 -14.08 0.11
CA PRO A 87 2.54 -13.02 -0.81
C PRO A 87 1.43 -11.97 -0.91
N GLU A 88 1.82 -10.73 -0.91
CA GLU A 88 0.95 -9.62 -1.25
C GLU A 88 0.66 -9.65 -2.74
N THR A 89 -0.56 -9.40 -3.16
CA THR A 89 -0.94 -9.33 -4.57
C THR A 89 -1.51 -7.97 -4.91
N ALA A 90 -1.26 -7.52 -6.14
CA ALA A 90 -1.85 -6.30 -6.68
C ALA A 90 -2.59 -6.60 -7.98
N GLU A 91 -3.79 -6.05 -8.12
CA GLU A 91 -4.58 -5.99 -9.35
C GLU A 91 -4.46 -4.57 -9.90
N VAL A 92 -4.11 -4.44 -11.18
CA VAL A 92 -3.92 -3.15 -11.83
C VAL A 92 -4.72 -3.12 -13.12
N ALA A 93 -5.60 -2.14 -13.25
CA ALA A 93 -6.34 -1.87 -14.48
C ALA A 93 -6.05 -0.44 -14.94
N ASN A 94 -5.80 -0.27 -16.23
CA ASN A 94 -5.64 1.03 -16.86
C ASN A 94 -6.43 1.06 -18.18
N PHE A 95 -7.11 2.17 -18.42
CA PHE A 95 -7.84 2.44 -19.66
C PHE A 95 -7.62 3.89 -20.06
N GLY A 96 -7.27 4.14 -21.31
CA GLY A 96 -7.01 5.49 -21.74
C GLY A 96 -7.29 5.74 -23.22
N ALA A 97 -7.41 7.01 -23.53
CA ALA A 97 -7.53 7.53 -24.87
C ALA A 97 -6.48 8.61 -25.12
N ILE A 98 -5.88 8.59 -26.31
CA ILE A 98 -4.94 9.62 -26.76
C ILE A 98 -5.51 10.23 -28.03
N PHE A 99 -5.56 11.54 -28.06
CA PHE A 99 -6.04 12.34 -29.19
C PHE A 99 -4.85 13.05 -29.82
N TYR A 100 -4.80 13.03 -31.15
CA TYR A 100 -3.77 13.68 -31.95
C TYR A 100 -4.43 14.59 -32.97
N PHE A 101 -4.13 15.87 -32.92
CA PHE A 101 -4.60 16.85 -33.89
C PHE A 101 -3.40 17.57 -34.49
N SER A 102 -3.30 17.55 -35.83
CA SER A 102 -2.28 18.27 -36.61
C SER A 102 -2.92 19.39 -37.40
N ASN A 103 -2.09 20.19 -38.05
CA ASN A 103 -2.51 21.33 -38.88
C ASN A 103 -3.34 22.39 -38.09
N LEU A 104 -2.99 22.61 -36.83
CA LEU A 104 -3.57 23.64 -35.98
C LEU A 104 -2.88 25.00 -36.22
N PRO A 105 -3.40 26.13 -35.70
CA PRO A 105 -2.75 27.42 -35.84
C PRO A 105 -1.29 27.41 -35.46
N LEU A 106 -0.48 28.28 -36.10
CA LEU A 106 0.98 28.37 -35.91
C LEU A 106 1.73 27.08 -36.29
N ASN A 107 1.32 26.39 -37.33
CA ASN A 107 1.83 25.07 -37.72
C ASN A 107 1.78 24.05 -36.57
N GLY A 108 0.81 24.20 -35.65
CA GLY A 108 0.76 23.50 -34.41
C GLY A 108 0.22 22.08 -34.53
N SER A 109 0.58 21.28 -33.51
CA SER A 109 0.02 19.97 -33.24
C SER A 109 -0.36 19.86 -31.76
N LEU A 110 -1.51 19.23 -31.50
CA LEU A 110 -2.02 18.98 -30.16
C LEU A 110 -2.05 17.48 -29.89
N ARG A 111 -1.46 17.08 -28.77
CA ARG A 111 -1.62 15.77 -28.18
C ARG A 111 -2.32 15.91 -26.84
N ALA A 112 -3.45 15.22 -26.66
CA ALA A 112 -4.15 15.14 -25.39
C ALA A 112 -4.34 13.68 -25.01
N SER A 113 -4.14 13.34 -23.74
CA SER A 113 -4.44 12.02 -23.23
C SER A 113 -5.29 12.10 -21.96
N VAL A 114 -6.14 11.10 -21.79
CA VAL A 114 -6.88 10.85 -20.56
C VAL A 114 -6.77 9.37 -20.23
N ASP A 115 -6.36 9.05 -19.03
CA ASP A 115 -6.15 7.69 -18.54
C ASP A 115 -6.83 7.50 -17.20
N TYR A 116 -7.68 6.48 -17.10
CA TYR A 116 -8.20 5.98 -15.84
C TYR A 116 -7.30 4.85 -15.32
N PHE A 117 -6.95 4.89 -14.06
CA PHE A 117 -6.24 3.81 -13.39
C PHE A 117 -7.01 3.31 -12.16
N ASP A 118 -6.88 2.02 -11.88
CA ASP A 118 -7.39 1.38 -10.67
C ASP A 118 -6.32 0.40 -10.17
N PHE A 119 -5.86 0.64 -8.96
CA PHE A 119 -4.80 -0.11 -8.30
C PHE A 119 -5.33 -0.67 -6.98
N LYS A 120 -5.36 -2.00 -6.85
CA LYS A 120 -5.86 -2.68 -5.67
C LYS A 120 -4.80 -3.64 -5.13
N ILE A 121 -4.41 -3.43 -3.88
CA ILE A 121 -3.52 -4.32 -3.13
C ILE A 121 -4.35 -5.23 -2.24
N ILE A 122 -4.02 -6.52 -2.23
CA ILE A 122 -4.68 -7.57 -1.47
C ILE A 122 -3.64 -8.24 -0.59
N ASP A 123 -4.01 -8.57 0.65
CA ASP A 123 -3.13 -9.21 1.63
C ASP A 123 -1.82 -8.42 1.88
N GLU A 124 -1.92 -7.09 1.94
CA GLU A 124 -0.76 -6.21 2.14
C GLU A 124 0.06 -6.63 3.36
N ILE A 125 1.37 -6.78 3.18
CA ILE A 125 2.29 -7.16 4.25
C ILE A 125 2.59 -5.95 5.13
N LYS A 126 2.01 -5.91 6.32
CA LYS A 126 2.08 -4.79 7.28
C LYS A 126 2.69 -5.19 8.61
N THR A 127 3.27 -4.20 9.27
CA THR A 127 3.61 -4.28 10.69
C THR A 127 2.71 -3.31 11.46
N VAL A 128 1.89 -3.83 12.35
CA VAL A 128 1.19 -3.00 13.34
C VAL A 128 2.22 -2.62 14.41
N SER A 129 2.69 -1.38 14.37
CA SER A 129 3.76 -0.91 15.24
C SER A 129 3.32 -0.85 16.72
N HIS A 130 4.30 -0.89 17.64
CA HIS A 130 4.05 -0.73 19.06
C HIS A 130 3.32 0.58 19.41
N ASN A 131 3.63 1.68 18.72
CA ASN A 131 2.92 2.94 18.92
C ASN A 131 1.47 2.90 18.45
N GLN A 132 1.18 2.23 17.32
CA GLN A 132 -0.20 2.05 16.87
C GLN A 132 -1.01 1.20 17.84
N ILE A 133 -0.42 0.13 18.38
CA ILE A 133 -1.05 -0.73 19.38
C ILE A 133 -1.35 0.07 20.66
N LEU A 134 -0.34 0.74 21.21
CA LEU A 134 -0.54 1.55 22.41
C LEU A 134 -1.57 2.65 22.19
N ASN A 135 -1.51 3.35 21.06
CA ASN A 135 -2.43 4.43 20.77
C ASN A 135 -3.89 3.96 20.59
N SER A 136 -4.10 2.72 20.18
CA SER A 136 -5.45 2.16 19.97
C SER A 136 -6.18 1.79 21.28
N VAL A 137 -5.47 1.70 22.38
CA VAL A 137 -6.06 1.30 23.68
C VAL A 137 -6.36 2.47 24.61
N PHE A 138 -5.99 3.70 24.26
CA PHE A 138 -6.35 4.86 25.06
C PHE A 138 -7.82 5.26 24.86
N VAL A 139 -8.42 5.81 25.91
CA VAL A 139 -9.76 6.43 25.86
C VAL A 139 -9.60 7.94 25.66
N GLY A 140 -9.65 8.38 24.42
CA GLY A 140 -9.51 9.81 24.10
C GLY A 140 -8.06 10.28 24.00
N ALA A 141 -7.64 11.16 24.92
CA ALA A 141 -6.26 11.66 24.95
C ALA A 141 -5.24 10.55 25.24
N ARG A 142 -4.00 10.73 24.74
CA ARG A 142 -2.90 9.78 24.88
C ARG A 142 -1.84 10.34 25.82
N GLY A 143 -1.28 9.52 26.70
CA GLY A 143 -0.21 9.93 27.61
C GLY A 143 -0.08 9.05 28.84
N ALA A 144 0.97 9.29 29.63
CA ALA A 144 1.30 8.52 30.82
C ALA A 144 0.13 8.40 31.82
N SER A 145 -0.55 9.49 32.10
CA SER A 145 -1.65 9.56 33.08
C SER A 145 -3.02 9.28 32.46
N GLN A 146 -3.08 8.95 31.16
CA GLN A 146 -4.35 8.74 30.47
C GLN A 146 -4.87 7.31 30.65
N PRO A 147 -6.19 7.14 30.86
CA PRO A 147 -6.77 5.83 31.12
C PRO A 147 -6.72 4.91 29.89
N ILE A 148 -6.53 3.63 30.16
CA ILE A 148 -6.53 2.55 29.18
C ILE A 148 -7.93 1.92 29.11
N ASN A 149 -8.38 1.61 27.90
CA ASN A 149 -9.56 0.78 27.66
C ASN A 149 -9.17 -0.70 27.74
N CYS A 150 -9.49 -1.36 28.84
CA CYS A 150 -9.18 -2.77 29.05
C CYS A 150 -9.97 -3.73 28.13
N ALA A 151 -10.98 -3.25 27.43
CA ALA A 151 -11.74 -4.01 26.43
C ALA A 151 -11.29 -3.72 24.98
N ALA A 152 -10.20 -2.97 24.78
CA ALA A 152 -9.72 -2.66 23.43
C ALA A 152 -9.26 -3.92 22.68
N PRO A 153 -9.49 -4.04 21.34
CA PRO A 153 -9.16 -5.25 20.57
C PRO A 153 -7.69 -5.67 20.60
N LEU A 154 -6.77 -4.73 20.82
CA LEU A 154 -5.33 -4.99 20.85
C LEU A 154 -4.74 -4.99 22.28
N ILE A 155 -5.59 -5.03 23.31
CA ILE A 155 -5.14 -4.99 24.71
C ILE A 155 -4.20 -6.15 25.05
N ASP A 156 -4.43 -7.36 24.51
CA ASP A 156 -3.63 -8.55 24.74
C ASP A 156 -2.20 -8.46 24.14
N ARG A 157 -1.93 -7.42 23.37
CA ARG A 157 -0.59 -7.09 22.87
C ARG A 157 0.24 -6.23 23.82
N ILE A 158 -0.34 -5.81 24.93
CA ILE A 158 0.31 -4.94 25.93
C ILE A 158 0.47 -5.72 27.23
N THR A 159 1.63 -5.57 27.87
CA THR A 159 1.86 -6.04 29.23
C THR A 159 1.92 -4.84 30.16
N PHE A 160 1.17 -4.90 31.23
CA PHE A 160 1.12 -3.91 32.30
C PHE A 160 1.89 -4.41 33.52
N ILE A 161 2.06 -3.55 34.50
CA ILE A 161 2.72 -3.89 35.80
C ILE A 161 2.06 -5.11 36.45
N ASN A 162 0.73 -5.23 36.33
CA ASN A 162 -0.07 -6.28 36.97
C ASN A 162 -0.32 -7.52 36.11
N GLY A 163 0.21 -7.55 34.88
CA GLY A 163 0.05 -8.70 33.97
C GLY A 163 -0.19 -8.33 32.53
N GLN A 164 -0.46 -9.35 31.70
CA GLN A 164 -0.64 -9.18 30.27
C GLN A 164 -2.12 -8.97 29.91
N GLY A 165 -2.35 -8.07 28.97
CA GLY A 165 -3.65 -7.87 28.32
C GLY A 165 -4.75 -7.44 29.30
N ALA A 166 -5.94 -7.91 29.03
CA ALA A 166 -7.11 -7.61 29.86
C ALA A 166 -6.95 -8.09 31.31
N ALA A 167 -6.23 -9.19 31.56
CA ALA A 167 -5.98 -9.71 32.91
C ALA A 167 -5.06 -8.81 33.74
N GLY A 168 -4.17 -8.07 33.11
CA GLY A 168 -3.27 -7.09 33.77
C GLY A 168 -3.81 -5.67 33.81
N CYS A 169 -5.00 -5.44 33.25
CA CYS A 169 -5.62 -4.14 33.11
C CYS A 169 -6.86 -4.00 34.01
N THR A 170 -6.95 -2.92 34.77
CA THR A 170 -8.14 -2.58 35.54
C THR A 170 -8.78 -1.33 34.98
N GLN A 171 -10.02 -1.45 34.51
CA GLN A 171 -10.74 -0.35 33.87
C GLN A 171 -10.88 0.84 34.83
N GLY A 172 -10.52 2.02 34.35
CA GLY A 172 -10.57 3.27 35.11
C GLY A 172 -9.39 3.52 36.06
N THR A 173 -8.51 2.54 36.23
CA THR A 173 -7.31 2.67 37.12
C THR A 173 -6.02 2.56 36.32
N THR A 174 -5.95 1.61 35.38
CA THR A 174 -4.75 1.40 34.54
C THR A 174 -4.56 2.58 33.58
N VAL A 175 -3.35 3.12 33.58
CA VAL A 175 -2.95 4.28 32.77
C VAL A 175 -1.76 3.95 31.85
N GLY A 176 -1.41 4.87 30.97
CA GLY A 176 -0.28 4.70 30.05
C GLY A 176 1.05 4.39 30.74
N ASP A 177 1.30 4.91 31.94
CA ASP A 177 2.52 4.67 32.71
C ASP A 177 2.64 3.25 33.28
N ASP A 178 1.55 2.51 33.38
CA ASP A 178 1.55 1.11 33.81
C ASP A 178 2.06 0.13 32.76
N VAL A 179 2.25 0.59 31.54
CA VAL A 179 2.75 -0.24 30.42
C VAL A 179 4.22 -0.61 30.64
N THR A 180 4.54 -1.90 30.55
CA THR A 180 5.89 -2.46 30.73
C THR A 180 6.47 -3.06 29.44
N SER A 181 5.63 -3.62 28.57
CA SER A 181 6.05 -4.07 27.24
C SER A 181 4.92 -4.05 26.23
N ILE A 182 5.29 -4.02 24.95
CA ILE A 182 4.33 -4.01 23.83
C ILE A 182 4.80 -5.01 22.78
N ARG A 183 3.87 -5.84 22.28
CA ARG A 183 4.12 -6.82 21.24
C ARG A 183 3.48 -6.36 19.91
N SER A 184 4.30 -5.90 18.98
CA SER A 184 3.94 -5.63 17.60
C SER A 184 3.67 -6.92 16.84
N VAL A 185 2.91 -6.83 15.76
CA VAL A 185 2.59 -7.95 14.86
C VAL A 185 2.94 -7.57 13.44
N ARG A 186 3.56 -8.51 12.75
CA ARG A 186 3.90 -8.44 11.34
C ARG A 186 3.21 -9.57 10.59
N GLY A 187 2.45 -9.24 9.54
CA GLY A 187 1.68 -10.21 8.77
C GLY A 187 0.87 -9.54 7.68
N ASN A 188 -0.03 -10.29 7.05
CA ASN A 188 -0.97 -9.73 6.09
C ASN A 188 -2.04 -8.92 6.81
N GLY A 189 -2.31 -7.74 6.30
CA GLY A 189 -3.36 -6.84 6.77
C GLY A 189 -4.38 -6.55 5.67
N PRO A 190 -5.35 -5.69 5.96
CA PRO A 190 -6.28 -5.22 4.94
C PRO A 190 -5.51 -4.55 3.81
N GLY A 191 -5.93 -4.81 2.59
CA GLY A 191 -5.36 -4.20 1.41
C GLY A 191 -5.69 -2.72 1.27
N ALA A 192 -5.23 -2.13 0.18
CA ALA A 192 -5.50 -0.74 -0.19
C ALA A 192 -6.01 -0.68 -1.64
N ARG A 193 -6.79 0.34 -1.97
CA ARG A 193 -7.22 0.62 -3.33
C ARG A 193 -7.08 2.10 -3.61
N THR A 194 -6.51 2.42 -4.77
CA THR A 194 -6.40 3.78 -5.28
C THR A 194 -6.85 3.76 -6.74
N ASN A 195 -7.70 4.69 -7.10
CA ASN A 195 -8.10 4.90 -8.49
C ASN A 195 -8.13 6.39 -8.79
N GLY A 196 -8.02 6.75 -10.06
CA GLY A 196 -8.01 8.14 -10.47
C GLY A 196 -8.04 8.28 -11.97
N ILE A 197 -8.01 9.54 -12.40
CA ILE A 197 -7.91 9.92 -13.79
C ILE A 197 -6.73 10.87 -13.93
N ASP A 198 -5.82 10.54 -14.82
CA ASP A 198 -4.72 11.37 -15.27
C ASP A 198 -5.06 11.98 -16.60
N TYR A 199 -4.71 13.23 -16.81
CA TYR A 199 -4.81 13.90 -18.10
C TYR A 199 -3.53 14.67 -18.40
N ASP A 200 -3.17 14.69 -19.65
CA ASP A 200 -2.02 15.41 -20.17
C ASP A 200 -2.42 16.08 -21.48
N ILE A 201 -2.01 17.33 -21.66
CA ILE A 201 -2.27 18.10 -22.89
C ILE A 201 -0.96 18.78 -23.27
N THR A 202 -0.47 18.51 -24.47
CA THR A 202 0.73 19.13 -25.03
C THR A 202 0.40 19.78 -26.37
N TYR A 203 0.77 21.05 -26.54
CA TYR A 203 0.64 21.80 -27.77
C TYR A 203 2.01 22.26 -28.27
N ASP A 204 2.42 21.71 -29.40
CA ASP A 204 3.66 22.12 -30.08
C ASP A 204 3.31 23.08 -31.20
N PHE A 205 4.01 24.20 -31.31
CA PHE A 205 3.72 25.26 -32.28
C PHE A 205 4.97 26.08 -32.62
N GLU A 206 4.91 26.76 -33.78
CA GLU A 206 5.99 27.66 -34.20
C GLU A 206 5.65 29.11 -33.84
N ALA A 207 6.55 29.79 -33.11
CA ALA A 207 6.41 31.22 -32.81
C ALA A 207 7.79 31.86 -32.63
N LEU A 208 7.87 33.16 -32.91
CA LEU A 208 9.10 33.97 -32.73
C LEU A 208 10.33 33.43 -33.46
N GLY A 209 10.14 32.64 -34.53
CA GLY A 209 11.21 32.04 -35.30
C GLY A 209 11.83 30.77 -34.71
N GLY A 210 11.11 30.08 -33.81
CA GLY A 210 11.50 28.81 -33.21
C GLY A 210 10.30 27.94 -32.81
N ASP A 211 10.59 26.66 -32.51
CA ASP A 211 9.61 25.70 -32.02
C ASP A 211 9.34 25.91 -30.52
N MET A 212 8.09 25.88 -30.13
CA MET A 212 7.63 26.05 -28.75
C MET A 212 6.69 24.92 -28.36
N THR A 213 6.73 24.54 -27.09
CA THR A 213 5.83 23.57 -26.47
C THR A 213 5.15 24.18 -25.26
N ALA A 214 3.84 24.01 -25.19
CA ALA A 214 3.04 24.32 -23.99
C ALA A 214 2.41 23.03 -23.44
N SER A 215 2.52 22.78 -22.13
CA SER A 215 1.95 21.61 -21.46
C SER A 215 1.37 21.98 -20.11
#